data_1d7aa427bfee39d1b73bb0716e60c073
#
_entry.id   1d7aa427bfee39d1b73bb0716e60c073
#
_cell.length_a   1.000
_cell.length_b   1.000
_cell.length_c   1.000
_cell.angle_alpha   90.00
_cell.angle_beta   90.00
_cell.angle_gamma   90.00
#
_symmetry.space_group_name_H-M   'P 1'
#
loop_
_entity.id
_entity.type
_entity.pdbx_description
1 polymer ?
#
loop_
_entity_poly.entity_id
_entity_poly.type
_entity_poly.pdbx_seq_one_letter_code
_entity_poly.pdbx_strand_id
1 'polypeptide(L)'
;MEKTVSNDLEIRKPLWTRDFTIITVGSVVSMLGNSMAGFALSLMVLDYTGSTMLYAIYLMTYTVPQLIVPIISGAILDRFSRKKMIYTLDFMMGGLYLMLGILLSHGWFNFPLFALFSLIVGSVGSIYMVAYDSFYPLLISEGNYSKAYSIASVLETFAIFMVPVATFFYKLFGMGPLLMINAVCFLVAATLETQIKAEEKYIEKQKKSIEGEDLSKTSRVLMDIKEGFRYLFSEKGLMAIAIYFLFSSMAGGAANVICLPYFKGNFENGEYLYMLIFGMSFVGRALGGAFHYRKKLDARYKFNIALCVYIMIGVFEGLYLYAPLHIAMILSFFVGVGGVTSYTIRISSTQSYVPDENKGRFNGAFQVLSTSGSLIAELLAGVLTLALDERAVLLLFELGTVAAAILIIGGNREHVKRIYNRNM
;
A
#
# COMPACT_ATOMS: atom_id res chain seq x y z
N MET A 1 -42.04 43.78 -4.75
CA MET A 1 -41.70 42.36 -4.96
C MET A 1 -40.35 42.12 -4.37
N GLU A 2 -40.33 41.92 -3.05
CA GLU A 2 -39.11 41.53 -2.30
C GLU A 2 -38.81 40.05 -2.55
N LYS A 3 -37.67 39.75 -3.13
CA LYS A 3 -37.14 38.41 -3.18
C LYS A 3 -36.59 38.07 -1.79
N THR A 4 -37.36 37.29 -1.05
CA THR A 4 -36.90 36.61 0.16
C THR A 4 -35.74 35.69 -0.22
N VAL A 5 -34.51 36.10 0.12
CA VAL A 5 -33.34 35.25 0.11
C VAL A 5 -33.49 34.33 1.34
N SER A 6 -33.93 33.11 1.14
CA SER A 6 -33.88 32.08 2.17
C SER A 6 -32.42 31.76 2.49
N ASN A 7 -31.99 32.29 3.60
CA ASN A 7 -30.68 31.98 4.21
C ASN A 7 -30.80 30.59 4.86
N ASP A 8 -30.76 29.52 4.05
CA ASP A 8 -30.54 28.17 4.54
C ASP A 8 -29.08 28.09 5.01
N LEU A 9 -28.85 28.52 6.25
CA LEU A 9 -27.67 28.12 7.02
C LEU A 9 -27.76 26.60 7.15
N GLU A 10 -27.22 25.85 6.18
CA GLU A 10 -26.93 24.44 6.34
C GLU A 10 -26.10 24.30 7.63
N ILE A 11 -26.72 23.80 8.70
CA ILE A 11 -26.06 23.44 9.94
C ILE A 11 -25.08 22.33 9.56
N ARG A 12 -23.83 22.70 9.29
CA ARG A 12 -22.74 21.74 8.98
C ARG A 12 -22.62 20.78 10.15
N LYS A 13 -23.06 19.53 9.97
CA LYS A 13 -22.92 18.48 10.98
C LYS A 13 -21.44 18.35 11.33
N PRO A 14 -21.07 18.26 12.61
CA PRO A 14 -19.68 18.11 13.02
C PRO A 14 -19.09 16.81 12.47
N LEU A 15 -17.82 16.83 12.08
CA LEU A 15 -17.10 15.62 11.63
C LEU A 15 -16.93 14.64 12.81
N TRP A 16 -16.54 15.16 13.96
CA TRP A 16 -16.27 14.37 15.17
C TRP A 16 -17.58 13.94 15.84
N THR A 17 -18.30 13.03 15.18
CA THR A 17 -19.39 12.28 15.79
C THR A 17 -18.82 11.19 16.72
N ARG A 18 -19.63 10.66 17.63
CA ARG A 18 -19.20 9.57 18.51
C ARG A 18 -18.64 8.40 17.72
N ASP A 19 -19.35 7.94 16.70
CA ASP A 19 -18.98 6.76 15.91
C ASP A 19 -17.74 7.01 15.05
N PHE A 20 -17.62 8.20 14.46
CA PHE A 20 -16.42 8.62 13.74
C PHE A 20 -15.19 8.71 14.66
N THR A 21 -15.38 9.20 15.89
CA THR A 21 -14.29 9.27 16.87
C THR A 21 -13.85 7.86 17.28
N ILE A 22 -14.79 6.95 17.54
CA ILE A 22 -14.47 5.57 17.92
C ILE A 22 -13.69 4.87 16.82
N ILE A 23 -14.16 4.89 15.57
CA ILE A 23 -13.46 4.21 14.47
C ILE A 23 -12.07 4.82 14.22
N THR A 24 -11.96 6.15 14.30
CA THR A 24 -10.68 6.83 14.10
C THR A 24 -9.67 6.48 15.20
N VAL A 25 -10.07 6.53 16.46
CA VAL A 25 -9.19 6.18 17.59
C VAL A 25 -8.82 4.70 17.56
N GLY A 26 -9.80 3.80 17.32
CA GLY A 26 -9.55 2.37 17.16
C GLY A 26 -8.53 2.10 16.06
N SER A 27 -8.73 2.66 14.88
CA SER A 27 -7.81 2.52 13.74
C SER A 27 -6.41 3.07 14.03
N VAL A 28 -6.28 4.19 14.75
CA VAL A 28 -4.96 4.72 15.16
C VAL A 28 -4.23 3.71 16.03
N VAL A 29 -4.91 3.16 17.04
CA VAL A 29 -4.30 2.24 17.98
C VAL A 29 -3.86 0.95 17.29
N SER A 30 -4.73 0.33 16.49
CA SER A 30 -4.40 -0.91 15.75
C SER A 30 -3.34 -0.66 14.67
N MET A 31 -3.39 0.45 13.97
CA MET A 31 -2.42 0.80 12.92
C MET A 31 -1.02 1.03 13.49
N LEU A 32 -0.88 1.74 14.60
CA LEU A 32 0.40 1.97 15.26
C LEU A 32 1.01 0.64 15.73
N GLY A 33 0.23 -0.20 16.39
CA GLY A 33 0.66 -1.54 16.80
C GLY A 33 1.09 -2.40 15.62
N ASN A 34 0.28 -2.44 14.56
CA ASN A 34 0.55 -3.24 13.36
C ASN A 34 1.80 -2.77 12.61
N SER A 35 2.03 -1.45 12.52
CA SER A 35 3.23 -0.89 11.88
C SER A 35 4.51 -1.26 12.64
N MET A 36 4.44 -1.26 13.97
CA MET A 36 5.54 -1.74 14.81
C MET A 36 5.78 -3.24 14.61
N ALA A 37 4.74 -4.06 14.66
CA ALA A 37 4.85 -5.50 14.51
C ALA A 37 5.35 -5.90 13.12
N GLY A 38 4.85 -5.29 12.04
CA GLY A 38 5.20 -5.62 10.68
C GLY A 38 6.68 -5.46 10.38
N PHE A 39 7.30 -4.34 10.80
CA PHE A 39 8.73 -4.15 10.62
C PHE A 39 9.57 -5.06 11.53
N ALA A 40 9.17 -5.23 12.80
CA ALA A 40 9.87 -6.10 13.73
C ALA A 40 9.81 -7.59 13.30
N LEU A 41 8.69 -8.05 12.71
CA LEU A 41 8.59 -9.39 12.11
C LEU A 41 9.57 -9.57 10.96
N SER A 42 9.76 -8.55 10.12
CA SER A 42 10.76 -8.55 9.04
C SER A 42 12.18 -8.73 9.60
N LEU A 43 12.53 -7.99 10.65
CA LEU A 43 13.82 -8.12 11.33
C LEU A 43 13.98 -9.52 11.95
N MET A 44 12.94 -10.01 12.63
CA MET A 44 12.94 -11.31 13.27
C MET A 44 13.19 -12.45 12.27
N VAL A 45 12.53 -12.44 11.12
CA VAL A 45 12.75 -13.46 10.08
C VAL A 45 14.22 -13.51 9.68
N LEU A 46 14.84 -12.36 9.49
CA LEU A 46 16.26 -12.27 9.14
C LEU A 46 17.16 -12.73 10.29
N ASP A 47 16.83 -12.39 11.55
CA ASP A 47 17.60 -12.81 12.72
C ASP A 47 17.57 -14.32 12.93
N TYR A 48 16.41 -14.95 12.76
CA TYR A 48 16.25 -16.38 12.98
C TYR A 48 16.68 -17.26 11.81
N THR A 49 16.61 -16.74 10.58
CA THR A 49 16.86 -17.53 9.36
C THR A 49 18.17 -17.20 8.67
N GLY A 50 18.64 -15.96 8.78
CA GLY A 50 19.81 -15.46 8.03
C GLY A 50 19.66 -15.54 6.52
N SER A 51 18.43 -15.70 5.99
CA SER A 51 18.17 -16.01 4.58
C SER A 51 17.26 -14.98 3.93
N THR A 52 17.78 -14.29 2.92
CA THR A 52 17.01 -13.38 2.05
C THR A 52 15.90 -14.11 1.30
N MET A 53 16.13 -15.39 0.92
CA MET A 53 15.09 -16.21 0.27
C MET A 53 13.93 -16.52 1.21
N LEU A 54 14.18 -16.90 2.47
CA LEU A 54 13.10 -17.12 3.45
C LEU A 54 12.39 -15.80 3.80
N TYR A 55 13.12 -14.71 3.83
CA TYR A 55 12.52 -13.36 3.95
C TYR A 55 11.59 -13.03 2.78
N ALA A 56 11.99 -13.34 1.55
CA ALA A 56 11.11 -13.17 0.38
C ALA A 56 9.84 -14.03 0.48
N ILE A 57 9.95 -15.29 0.91
CA ILE A 57 8.80 -16.17 1.14
C ILE A 57 7.86 -15.57 2.19
N TYR A 58 8.41 -15.03 3.28
CA TYR A 58 7.61 -14.35 4.31
C TYR A 58 6.82 -13.17 3.72
N LEU A 59 7.48 -12.27 2.97
CA LEU A 59 6.81 -11.14 2.32
C LEU A 59 5.69 -11.61 1.39
N MET A 60 5.95 -12.64 0.58
CA MET A 60 4.93 -13.20 -0.32
C MET A 60 3.73 -13.78 0.44
N THR A 61 3.96 -14.54 1.51
CA THR A 61 2.86 -15.13 2.28
C THR A 61 1.96 -14.07 2.91
N TYR A 62 2.51 -12.89 3.19
CA TYR A 62 1.75 -11.73 3.66
C TYR A 62 1.04 -10.97 2.53
N THR A 63 1.71 -10.79 1.37
CA THR A 63 1.24 -9.91 0.28
C THR A 63 0.30 -10.63 -0.70
N VAL A 64 0.48 -11.93 -0.96
CA VAL A 64 -0.40 -12.70 -1.88
C VAL A 64 -1.89 -12.62 -1.50
N PRO A 65 -2.28 -12.76 -0.23
CA PRO A 65 -3.67 -12.56 0.17
C PRO A 65 -4.21 -11.18 -0.16
N GLN A 66 -3.40 -10.13 -0.10
CA GLN A 66 -3.83 -8.76 -0.40
C GLN A 66 -4.24 -8.57 -1.87
N LEU A 67 -3.77 -9.43 -2.77
CA LEU A 67 -4.19 -9.43 -4.16
C LEU A 67 -5.46 -10.28 -4.37
N ILE A 68 -5.52 -11.47 -3.76
CA ILE A 68 -6.55 -12.47 -4.05
C ILE A 68 -7.81 -12.24 -3.21
N VAL A 69 -7.63 -11.99 -1.92
CA VAL A 69 -8.74 -11.96 -0.94
C VAL A 69 -9.74 -10.83 -1.22
N PRO A 70 -9.36 -9.60 -1.61
CA PRO A 70 -10.31 -8.54 -1.93
C PRO A 70 -11.28 -8.92 -3.06
N ILE A 71 -10.82 -9.69 -4.04
CA ILE A 71 -11.63 -10.16 -5.16
C ILE A 71 -12.77 -11.09 -4.67
N ILE A 72 -12.46 -11.92 -3.68
CA ILE A 72 -13.42 -12.90 -3.15
C ILE A 72 -14.27 -12.29 -2.02
N SER A 73 -13.65 -11.49 -1.15
CA SER A 73 -14.28 -10.95 0.05
C SER A 73 -15.37 -9.92 -0.24
N GLY A 74 -15.29 -9.18 -1.35
CA GLY A 74 -16.30 -8.20 -1.73
C GLY A 74 -17.71 -8.81 -1.84
N ALA A 75 -17.83 -10.03 -2.38
CA ALA A 75 -19.09 -10.74 -2.48
C ALA A 75 -19.60 -11.23 -1.10
N ILE A 76 -18.68 -11.55 -0.19
CA ILE A 76 -18.99 -12.01 1.16
C ILE A 76 -19.42 -10.83 2.04
N LEU A 77 -18.67 -9.71 1.97
CA LEU A 77 -18.88 -8.50 2.76
C LEU A 77 -20.25 -7.88 2.58
N ASP A 78 -20.84 -8.01 1.39
CA ASP A 78 -22.18 -7.49 1.13
C ASP A 78 -23.30 -8.25 1.86
N ARG A 79 -23.01 -9.44 2.38
CA ARG A 79 -23.98 -10.27 3.13
C ARG A 79 -23.90 -10.08 4.63
N PHE A 80 -22.82 -9.49 5.12
CA PHE A 80 -22.57 -9.35 6.56
C PHE A 80 -22.48 -7.88 6.98
N SER A 81 -22.71 -7.64 8.27
CA SER A 81 -22.49 -6.32 8.87
C SER A 81 -20.98 -5.98 8.82
N ARG A 82 -20.63 -4.89 8.12
CA ARG A 82 -19.25 -4.41 8.02
C ARG A 82 -18.69 -4.06 9.39
N LYS A 83 -19.51 -3.43 10.24
CA LYS A 83 -19.17 -3.14 11.63
C LYS A 83 -18.81 -4.42 12.40
N LYS A 84 -19.65 -5.46 12.31
CA LYS A 84 -19.39 -6.73 13.00
C LYS A 84 -18.13 -7.39 12.48
N MET A 85 -17.86 -7.30 11.18
CA MET A 85 -16.63 -7.84 10.60
C MET A 85 -15.39 -7.12 11.13
N ILE A 86 -15.39 -5.78 11.16
CA ILE A 86 -14.25 -4.97 11.60
C ILE A 86 -13.82 -5.41 13.00
N TYR A 87 -14.69 -5.32 14.02
CA TYR A 87 -14.28 -5.69 15.37
C TYR A 87 -14.00 -7.19 15.56
N THR A 88 -14.67 -8.07 14.80
CA THR A 88 -14.41 -9.52 14.88
C THR A 88 -13.04 -9.85 14.32
N LEU A 89 -12.65 -9.24 13.20
CA LEU A 89 -11.34 -9.41 12.58
C LEU A 89 -10.24 -8.82 13.48
N ASP A 90 -10.48 -7.69 14.15
CA ASP A 90 -9.53 -7.13 15.10
C ASP A 90 -9.38 -8.01 16.34
N PHE A 91 -10.44 -8.59 16.88
CA PHE A 91 -10.33 -9.62 17.95
C PHE A 91 -9.53 -10.83 17.49
N MET A 92 -9.76 -11.29 16.25
CA MET A 92 -9.02 -12.41 15.67
C MET A 92 -7.52 -12.08 15.50
N MET A 93 -7.20 -10.87 15.01
CA MET A 93 -5.82 -10.38 14.91
C MET A 93 -5.16 -10.30 16.29
N GLY A 94 -5.86 -9.74 17.28
CA GLY A 94 -5.38 -9.71 18.66
C GLY A 94 -5.06 -11.09 19.21
N GLY A 95 -5.93 -12.07 18.99
CA GLY A 95 -5.71 -13.46 19.39
C GLY A 95 -4.52 -14.11 18.69
N LEU A 96 -4.37 -13.92 17.38
CA LEU A 96 -3.27 -14.44 16.58
C LEU A 96 -1.92 -13.87 17.02
N TYR A 97 -1.83 -12.55 17.20
CA TYR A 97 -0.61 -11.90 17.65
C TYR A 97 -0.26 -12.26 19.11
N LEU A 98 -1.26 -12.40 19.98
CA LEU A 98 -1.03 -12.84 21.35
C LEU A 98 -0.46 -14.26 21.38
N MET A 99 -1.04 -15.19 20.63
CA MET A 99 -0.58 -16.56 20.51
C MET A 99 0.88 -16.60 20.02
N LEU A 100 1.19 -15.91 18.93
CA LEU A 100 2.56 -15.87 18.39
C LEU A 100 3.54 -15.21 19.38
N GLY A 101 3.12 -14.13 20.05
CA GLY A 101 3.92 -13.44 21.07
C GLY A 101 4.29 -14.35 22.24
N ILE A 102 3.34 -15.17 22.73
CA ILE A 102 3.58 -16.16 23.78
C ILE A 102 4.57 -17.22 23.30
N LEU A 103 4.38 -17.80 22.11
CA LEU A 103 5.27 -18.82 21.55
C LEU A 103 6.71 -18.31 21.43
N LEU A 104 6.90 -17.12 20.87
CA LEU A 104 8.22 -16.52 20.71
C LEU A 104 8.86 -16.12 22.05
N SER A 105 8.09 -15.73 23.05
CA SER A 105 8.61 -15.47 24.40
C SER A 105 9.18 -16.73 25.08
N HIS A 106 8.71 -17.93 24.68
CA HIS A 106 9.25 -19.20 25.12
C HIS A 106 10.37 -19.73 24.21
N GLY A 107 10.87 -18.91 23.29
CA GLY A 107 11.96 -19.27 22.37
C GLY A 107 11.54 -20.24 21.26
N TRP A 108 10.24 -20.47 21.04
CA TRP A 108 9.77 -21.38 20.00
C TRP A 108 9.54 -20.63 18.69
N PHE A 109 10.34 -20.99 17.67
CA PHE A 109 10.23 -20.47 16.32
C PHE A 109 10.27 -21.63 15.32
N ASN A 110 9.32 -21.65 14.40
CA ASN A 110 9.27 -22.59 13.28
C ASN A 110 8.85 -21.83 12.03
N PHE A 111 9.71 -21.73 11.03
CA PHE A 111 9.47 -20.91 9.85
C PHE A 111 8.20 -21.32 9.05
N PRO A 112 7.93 -22.60 8.74
CA PRO A 112 6.71 -23.01 8.06
C PRO A 112 5.42 -22.57 8.77
N LEU A 113 5.37 -22.72 10.09
CA LEU A 113 4.22 -22.27 10.88
C LEU A 113 4.13 -20.75 10.95
N PHE A 114 5.26 -20.07 10.98
CA PHE A 114 5.31 -18.61 10.88
C PHE A 114 4.84 -18.11 9.50
N ALA A 115 5.21 -18.76 8.41
CA ALA A 115 4.73 -18.46 7.06
C ALA A 115 3.20 -18.66 6.95
N LEU A 116 2.67 -19.74 7.54
CA LEU A 116 1.22 -19.96 7.63
C LEU A 116 0.52 -18.87 8.46
N PHE A 117 1.11 -18.47 9.59
CA PHE A 117 0.63 -17.35 10.38
C PHE A 117 0.58 -16.06 9.55
N SER A 118 1.63 -15.74 8.80
CA SER A 118 1.71 -14.55 7.93
C SER A 118 0.65 -14.58 6.82
N LEU A 119 0.40 -15.75 6.24
CA LEU A 119 -0.66 -15.96 5.26
C LEU A 119 -2.06 -15.67 5.85
N ILE A 120 -2.31 -16.16 7.08
CA ILE A 120 -3.58 -15.93 7.79
C ILE A 120 -3.73 -14.44 8.13
N VAL A 121 -2.69 -13.81 8.70
CA VAL A 121 -2.69 -12.39 9.05
C VAL A 121 -2.89 -11.51 7.81
N GLY A 122 -2.19 -11.80 6.71
CA GLY A 122 -2.39 -11.11 5.43
C GLY A 122 -3.81 -11.26 4.89
N SER A 123 -4.42 -12.45 5.02
CA SER A 123 -5.80 -12.71 4.60
C SER A 123 -6.81 -11.93 5.46
N VAL A 124 -6.67 -12.01 6.77
CA VAL A 124 -7.54 -11.28 7.72
C VAL A 124 -7.42 -9.77 7.53
N GLY A 125 -6.18 -9.26 7.39
CA GLY A 125 -5.92 -7.85 7.13
C GLY A 125 -6.54 -7.36 5.82
N SER A 126 -6.50 -8.20 4.77
CA SER A 126 -7.12 -7.86 3.48
C SER A 126 -8.64 -7.76 3.57
N ILE A 127 -9.29 -8.68 4.28
CA ILE A 127 -10.74 -8.63 4.52
C ILE A 127 -11.09 -7.39 5.36
N TYR A 128 -10.29 -7.11 6.40
CA TYR A 128 -10.45 -5.92 7.23
C TYR A 128 -10.41 -4.63 6.41
N MET A 129 -9.41 -4.47 5.53
CA MET A 129 -9.28 -3.28 4.68
C MET A 129 -10.51 -3.07 3.79
N VAL A 130 -11.00 -4.11 3.14
CA VAL A 130 -12.22 -4.01 2.30
C VAL A 130 -13.46 -3.65 3.13
N ALA A 131 -13.59 -4.23 4.33
CA ALA A 131 -14.67 -3.89 5.27
C ALA A 131 -14.56 -2.44 5.75
N TYR A 132 -13.36 -2.00 6.13
CA TYR A 132 -13.05 -0.67 6.60
C TYR A 132 -13.32 0.39 5.53
N ASP A 133 -12.77 0.23 4.33
CA ASP A 133 -12.95 1.16 3.20
C ASP A 133 -14.42 1.32 2.80
N SER A 134 -15.22 0.27 3.03
CA SER A 134 -16.65 0.29 2.76
C SER A 134 -17.48 0.89 3.90
N PHE A 135 -16.98 0.82 5.13
CA PHE A 135 -17.70 1.28 6.33
C PHE A 135 -17.33 2.70 6.75
N TYR A 136 -16.05 3.07 6.64
CA TYR A 136 -15.53 4.37 7.04
C TYR A 136 -16.30 5.56 6.42
N PRO A 137 -16.64 5.56 5.11
CA PRO A 137 -17.42 6.65 4.51
C PRO A 137 -18.82 6.82 5.11
N LEU A 138 -19.43 5.75 5.63
CA LEU A 138 -20.76 5.79 6.23
C LEU A 138 -20.80 6.54 7.57
N LEU A 139 -19.65 6.68 8.22
CA LEU A 139 -19.49 7.38 9.50
C LEU A 139 -19.17 8.86 9.34
N ILE A 140 -18.86 9.29 8.12
CA ILE A 140 -18.49 10.68 7.80
C ILE A 140 -19.77 11.47 7.55
N SER A 141 -19.96 12.58 8.29
CA SER A 141 -21.05 13.50 8.07
C SER A 141 -20.89 14.23 6.72
N GLU A 142 -22.00 14.51 6.04
CA GLU A 142 -22.04 15.21 4.76
C GLU A 142 -21.22 16.51 4.78
N GLY A 143 -20.45 16.75 3.71
CA GLY A 143 -19.58 17.93 3.57
C GLY A 143 -18.22 17.82 4.27
N ASN A 144 -17.92 16.71 5.01
CA ASN A 144 -16.67 16.53 5.74
C ASN A 144 -15.74 15.45 5.18
N TYR A 145 -16.05 14.84 4.02
CA TYR A 145 -15.24 13.77 3.41
C TYR A 145 -13.76 14.16 3.25
N SER A 146 -13.49 15.35 2.70
CA SER A 146 -12.12 15.83 2.51
C SER A 146 -11.33 15.90 3.82
N LYS A 147 -11.95 16.37 4.91
CA LYS A 147 -11.31 16.44 6.23
C LYS A 147 -11.05 15.06 6.81
N ALA A 148 -12.00 14.14 6.69
CA ALA A 148 -11.86 12.77 7.18
C ALA A 148 -10.72 12.03 6.47
N TYR A 149 -10.66 12.08 5.15
CA TYR A 149 -9.58 11.47 4.37
C TYR A 149 -8.22 12.16 4.57
N SER A 150 -8.20 13.47 4.85
CA SER A 150 -6.96 14.14 5.26
C SER A 150 -6.44 13.60 6.61
N ILE A 151 -7.33 13.32 7.57
CA ILE A 151 -6.95 12.68 8.84
C ILE A 151 -6.37 11.29 8.57
N ALA A 152 -7.04 10.46 7.78
CA ALA A 152 -6.55 9.12 7.41
C ALA A 152 -5.15 9.18 6.78
N SER A 153 -4.92 10.10 5.84
CA SER A 153 -3.60 10.28 5.19
C SER A 153 -2.50 10.71 6.16
N VAL A 154 -2.82 11.57 7.14
CA VAL A 154 -1.88 11.95 8.20
C VAL A 154 -1.54 10.74 9.07
N LEU A 155 -2.52 9.92 9.42
CA LEU A 155 -2.32 8.71 10.23
C LEU A 155 -1.42 7.69 9.51
N GLU A 156 -1.64 7.46 8.22
CA GLU A 156 -0.76 6.60 7.40
C GLU A 156 0.69 7.11 7.39
N THR A 157 0.87 8.44 7.36
CA THR A 157 2.21 9.04 7.45
C THR A 157 2.84 8.79 8.83
N PHE A 158 2.05 8.88 9.92
CA PHE A 158 2.54 8.58 11.26
C PHE A 158 2.96 7.12 11.45
N ALA A 159 2.33 6.18 10.75
CA ALA A 159 2.70 4.76 10.80
C ALA A 159 4.18 4.53 10.40
N ILE A 160 4.72 5.35 9.51
CA ILE A 160 6.12 5.28 9.08
C ILE A 160 7.08 5.60 10.22
N PHE A 161 6.72 6.55 11.09
CA PHE A 161 7.53 6.89 12.26
C PHE A 161 7.58 5.78 13.31
N MET A 162 6.67 4.79 13.23
CA MET A 162 6.70 3.64 14.12
C MET A 162 7.81 2.64 13.77
N VAL A 163 8.43 2.72 12.60
CA VAL A 163 9.52 1.81 12.18
C VAL A 163 10.76 1.92 13.08
N PRO A 164 11.34 3.10 13.34
CA PRO A 164 12.43 3.25 14.32
C PRO A 164 12.03 2.83 15.74
N VAL A 165 10.79 3.15 16.14
CA VAL A 165 10.25 2.76 17.45
C VAL A 165 10.17 1.25 17.57
N ALA A 166 9.70 0.56 16.52
CA ALA A 166 9.65 -0.90 16.47
C ALA A 166 11.03 -1.54 16.65
N THR A 167 12.04 -1.02 15.95
CA THR A 167 13.41 -1.52 16.07
C THR A 167 13.95 -1.36 17.48
N PHE A 168 13.72 -0.21 18.10
CA PHE A 168 14.14 0.06 19.47
C PHE A 168 13.48 -0.92 20.45
N PHE A 169 12.17 -1.08 20.39
CA PHE A 169 11.45 -2.01 21.27
C PHE A 169 11.80 -3.48 20.99
N TYR A 170 11.99 -3.85 19.73
CA TYR A 170 12.42 -5.19 19.36
C TYR A 170 13.79 -5.54 19.97
N LYS A 171 14.76 -4.62 19.87
CA LYS A 171 16.09 -4.82 20.45
C LYS A 171 16.08 -4.84 21.98
N LEU A 172 15.20 -4.08 22.61
CA LEU A 172 15.15 -3.94 24.07
C LEU A 172 14.40 -5.11 24.75
N PHE A 173 13.26 -5.49 24.20
CA PHE A 173 12.34 -6.45 24.85
C PHE A 173 12.23 -7.79 24.08
N GLY A 174 12.74 -7.85 22.85
CA GLY A 174 12.55 -8.99 21.96
C GLY A 174 11.18 -8.99 21.27
N MET A 175 10.96 -10.01 20.43
CA MET A 175 9.77 -10.07 19.57
C MET A 175 8.49 -10.43 20.33
N GLY A 176 8.58 -11.35 21.29
CA GLY A 176 7.40 -11.82 22.02
C GLY A 176 6.62 -10.70 22.69
N PRO A 177 7.24 -9.90 23.61
CA PRO A 177 6.58 -8.76 24.25
C PRO A 177 6.05 -7.73 23.27
N LEU A 178 6.77 -7.45 22.17
CA LEU A 178 6.33 -6.50 21.15
C LEU A 178 5.03 -6.95 20.48
N LEU A 179 4.92 -8.23 20.13
CA LEU A 179 3.69 -8.79 19.58
C LEU A 179 2.53 -8.83 20.58
N MET A 180 2.83 -9.04 21.88
CA MET A 180 1.82 -8.93 22.92
C MET A 180 1.28 -7.50 23.03
N ILE A 181 2.14 -6.48 22.94
CA ILE A 181 1.70 -5.07 22.90
C ILE A 181 0.79 -4.84 21.67
N ASN A 182 1.20 -5.33 20.50
CA ASN A 182 0.37 -5.24 19.30
C ASN A 182 -0.99 -5.95 19.48
N ALA A 183 -0.99 -7.13 20.09
CA ALA A 183 -2.21 -7.85 20.41
C ALA A 183 -3.16 -7.03 21.29
N VAL A 184 -2.63 -6.38 22.33
CA VAL A 184 -3.40 -5.49 23.19
C VAL A 184 -3.97 -4.30 22.39
N CYS A 185 -3.19 -3.71 21.47
CA CYS A 185 -3.68 -2.65 20.59
C CYS A 185 -4.90 -3.10 19.77
N PHE A 186 -4.84 -4.29 19.15
CA PHE A 186 -5.99 -4.84 18.42
C PHE A 186 -7.20 -5.14 19.31
N LEU A 187 -7.00 -5.72 20.50
CA LEU A 187 -8.09 -6.00 21.44
C LEU A 187 -8.74 -4.71 21.96
N VAL A 188 -7.95 -3.66 22.20
CA VAL A 188 -8.50 -2.34 22.60
C VAL A 188 -9.27 -1.72 21.43
N ALA A 189 -8.74 -1.74 20.21
CA ALA A 189 -9.43 -1.24 19.02
C ALA A 189 -10.77 -1.97 18.82
N ALA A 190 -10.75 -3.30 18.81
CA ALA A 190 -11.95 -4.14 18.69
C ALA A 190 -13.00 -3.81 19.77
N THR A 191 -12.56 -3.64 21.03
CA THR A 191 -13.47 -3.30 22.14
C THR A 191 -14.11 -1.93 21.95
N LEU A 192 -13.36 -0.93 21.47
CA LEU A 192 -13.89 0.38 21.13
C LEU A 192 -14.90 0.29 19.98
N GLU A 193 -14.59 -0.44 18.93
CA GLU A 193 -15.41 -0.58 17.73
C GLU A 193 -16.74 -1.31 17.97
N THR A 194 -16.81 -2.19 18.98
CA THR A 194 -18.11 -2.78 19.39
C THR A 194 -19.12 -1.72 19.83
N GLN A 195 -18.66 -0.56 20.30
CA GLN A 195 -19.51 0.53 20.81
C GLN A 195 -20.08 1.43 19.69
N ILE A 196 -19.71 1.25 18.43
CA ILE A 196 -20.26 1.98 17.28
C ILE A 196 -21.75 1.66 17.16
N LYS A 197 -22.59 2.69 17.05
CA LYS A 197 -24.06 2.58 16.98
C LYS A 197 -24.62 2.84 15.58
N ALA A 198 -23.78 3.16 14.60
CA ALA A 198 -24.22 3.45 13.23
C ALA A 198 -25.10 2.31 12.67
N GLU A 199 -26.26 2.69 12.10
CA GLU A 199 -27.19 1.77 11.45
C GLU A 199 -26.73 1.46 10.03
N GLU A 200 -26.65 0.19 9.70
CA GLU A 200 -26.25 -0.29 8.35
C GLU A 200 -27.50 -0.55 7.49
N LYS A 201 -28.24 0.52 7.16
CA LYS A 201 -29.52 0.47 6.39
C LYS A 201 -29.39 -0.21 5.01
N TYR A 202 -28.19 -0.29 4.48
CA TYR A 202 -27.93 -0.97 3.19
C TYR A 202 -28.10 -2.50 3.28
N ILE A 203 -27.91 -3.12 4.45
CA ILE A 203 -28.00 -4.59 4.62
C ILE A 203 -29.38 -5.11 4.21
N GLU A 204 -30.46 -4.42 4.61
CA GLU A 204 -31.83 -4.83 4.26
C GLU A 204 -32.10 -4.69 2.76
N LYS A 205 -31.59 -3.62 2.14
CA LYS A 205 -31.71 -3.43 0.69
C LYS A 205 -30.93 -4.46 -0.10
N GLN A 206 -29.72 -4.80 0.36
CA GLN A 206 -28.86 -5.78 -0.30
C GLN A 206 -29.36 -7.22 -0.12
N LYS A 207 -29.88 -7.61 1.04
CA LYS A 207 -30.53 -8.91 1.22
C LYS A 207 -31.67 -9.13 0.22
N LYS A 208 -32.52 -8.11 0.01
CA LYS A 208 -33.62 -8.18 -0.96
C LYS A 208 -33.15 -8.25 -2.44
N SER A 209 -32.02 -7.64 -2.77
CA SER A 209 -31.46 -7.69 -4.14
C SER A 209 -30.75 -9.02 -4.45
N ILE A 210 -30.25 -9.72 -3.44
CA ILE A 210 -29.51 -10.98 -3.60
C ILE A 210 -30.45 -12.18 -3.79
N GLU A 211 -31.69 -12.10 -3.26
CA GLU A 211 -32.69 -13.16 -3.45
C GLU A 211 -33.16 -13.34 -4.90
N GLY A 212 -32.78 -12.40 -5.81
CA GLY A 212 -33.15 -12.45 -7.24
C GLY A 212 -32.00 -12.62 -8.25
N GLU A 213 -30.73 -12.72 -7.85
CA GLU A 213 -29.60 -12.75 -8.78
C GLU A 213 -28.71 -13.99 -8.65
N ASP A 214 -28.76 -14.82 -9.67
CA ASP A 214 -28.13 -16.17 -9.75
C ASP A 214 -26.64 -16.17 -10.19
N LEU A 215 -25.98 -15.04 -10.34
CA LEU A 215 -24.56 -15.00 -10.74
C LEU A 215 -23.71 -14.35 -9.67
N SER A 216 -22.73 -15.11 -9.18
CA SER A 216 -21.84 -14.68 -8.11
C SER A 216 -21.16 -13.34 -8.47
N LYS A 217 -21.17 -12.39 -7.55
CA LYS A 217 -20.48 -11.09 -7.69
C LYS A 217 -18.99 -11.26 -8.02
N THR A 218 -18.39 -12.38 -7.61
CA THR A 218 -17.01 -12.76 -7.97
C THR A 218 -16.85 -12.89 -9.49
N SER A 219 -17.84 -13.46 -10.21
CA SER A 219 -17.82 -13.52 -11.68
C SER A 219 -17.89 -12.11 -12.30
N ARG A 220 -18.63 -11.17 -11.71
CA ARG A 220 -18.69 -9.80 -12.19
C ARG A 220 -17.35 -9.06 -11.99
N VAL A 221 -16.73 -9.20 -10.82
CA VAL A 221 -15.40 -8.61 -10.58
C VAL A 221 -14.35 -9.16 -11.55
N LEU A 222 -14.35 -10.47 -11.79
CA LEU A 222 -13.45 -11.07 -12.78
C LEU A 222 -13.76 -10.59 -14.21
N MET A 223 -15.04 -10.41 -14.55
CA MET A 223 -15.43 -9.80 -15.83
C MET A 223 -14.98 -8.36 -15.95
N ASP A 224 -15.17 -7.54 -14.91
CA ASP A 224 -14.73 -6.15 -14.88
C ASP A 224 -13.20 -6.04 -15.00
N ILE A 225 -12.44 -6.91 -14.32
CA ILE A 225 -10.98 -6.99 -14.48
C ILE A 225 -10.62 -7.37 -15.92
N LYS A 226 -11.27 -8.38 -16.49
CA LYS A 226 -11.05 -8.80 -17.89
C LYS A 226 -11.36 -7.68 -18.89
N GLU A 227 -12.46 -6.96 -18.68
CA GLU A 227 -12.82 -5.80 -19.51
C GLU A 227 -11.84 -4.64 -19.30
N GLY A 228 -11.37 -4.43 -18.06
CA GLY A 228 -10.33 -3.47 -17.75
C GLY A 228 -9.02 -3.76 -18.48
N PHE A 229 -8.58 -5.03 -18.51
CA PHE A 229 -7.42 -5.45 -19.31
C PHE A 229 -7.66 -5.26 -20.81
N ARG A 230 -8.85 -5.63 -21.31
CA ARG A 230 -9.20 -5.41 -22.72
C ARG A 230 -9.11 -3.93 -23.09
N TYR A 231 -9.67 -3.04 -22.26
CA TYR A 231 -9.60 -1.61 -22.47
C TYR A 231 -8.16 -1.09 -22.40
N LEU A 232 -7.40 -1.51 -21.39
CA LEU A 232 -6.00 -1.13 -21.21
C LEU A 232 -5.14 -1.53 -22.42
N PHE A 233 -5.32 -2.73 -22.96
CA PHE A 233 -4.56 -3.22 -24.11
C PHE A 233 -5.07 -2.67 -25.45
N SER A 234 -6.28 -2.13 -25.53
CA SER A 234 -6.79 -1.49 -26.74
C SER A 234 -6.14 -0.12 -27.02
N GLU A 235 -5.70 0.57 -25.96
CA GLU A 235 -5.13 1.92 -26.00
C GLU A 235 -3.60 1.87 -25.86
N LYS A 236 -2.88 2.04 -26.98
CA LYS A 236 -1.39 1.94 -27.02
C LYS A 236 -0.68 2.78 -25.98
N GLY A 237 -1.19 3.99 -25.68
CA GLY A 237 -0.60 4.87 -24.68
C GLY A 237 -0.79 4.37 -23.25
N LEU A 238 -1.98 3.89 -22.92
CA LEU A 238 -2.28 3.29 -21.60
C LEU A 238 -1.53 1.99 -21.40
N MET A 239 -1.44 1.16 -22.43
CA MET A 239 -0.67 -0.08 -22.42
C MET A 239 0.82 0.19 -22.16
N ALA A 240 1.41 1.17 -22.86
CA ALA A 240 2.82 1.54 -22.64
C ALA A 240 3.07 2.02 -21.21
N ILE A 241 2.17 2.84 -20.66
CA ILE A 241 2.23 3.29 -19.26
C ILE A 241 2.13 2.09 -18.31
N ALA A 242 1.16 1.20 -18.52
CA ALA A 242 0.95 0.05 -17.64
C ALA A 242 2.13 -0.93 -17.65
N ILE A 243 2.72 -1.21 -18.81
CA ILE A 243 3.89 -2.08 -18.92
C ILE A 243 5.10 -1.43 -18.23
N TYR A 244 5.33 -0.13 -18.41
CA TYR A 244 6.37 0.56 -17.66
C TYR A 244 6.18 0.42 -16.14
N PHE A 245 4.96 0.65 -15.64
CA PHE A 245 4.67 0.52 -14.21
C PHE A 245 4.70 -0.92 -13.70
N LEU A 246 4.51 -1.92 -14.56
CA LEU A 246 4.80 -3.32 -14.24
C LEU A 246 6.30 -3.49 -13.88
N PHE A 247 7.22 -3.01 -14.75
CA PHE A 247 8.66 -3.07 -14.49
C PHE A 247 9.06 -2.26 -13.25
N SER A 248 8.50 -1.06 -13.09
CA SER A 248 8.72 -0.23 -11.90
C SER A 248 8.24 -0.90 -10.62
N SER A 249 7.09 -1.59 -10.65
CA SER A 249 6.59 -2.36 -9.51
C SER A 249 7.43 -3.61 -9.25
N MET A 250 7.97 -4.24 -10.31
CA MET A 250 8.94 -5.34 -10.16
C MET A 250 10.21 -4.86 -9.46
N ALA A 251 10.76 -3.73 -9.83
CA ALA A 251 11.93 -3.16 -9.16
C ALA A 251 11.64 -2.82 -7.70
N GLY A 252 10.48 -2.23 -7.40
CA GLY A 252 10.04 -1.99 -6.03
C GLY A 252 9.89 -3.27 -5.20
N GLY A 253 9.32 -4.34 -5.79
CA GLY A 253 9.23 -5.66 -5.15
C GLY A 253 10.61 -6.26 -4.86
N ALA A 254 11.54 -6.16 -5.81
CA ALA A 254 12.92 -6.59 -5.60
C ALA A 254 13.61 -5.79 -4.48
N ALA A 255 13.43 -4.46 -4.47
CA ALA A 255 13.97 -3.60 -3.41
C ALA A 255 13.45 -3.97 -2.02
N ASN A 256 12.16 -4.32 -1.89
CA ASN A 256 11.56 -4.78 -0.63
C ASN A 256 12.26 -6.03 -0.06
N VAL A 257 12.67 -6.95 -0.93
CA VAL A 257 13.37 -8.19 -0.53
C VAL A 257 14.86 -7.95 -0.26
N ILE A 258 15.51 -7.07 -1.02
CA ILE A 258 16.97 -6.95 -1.04
C ILE A 258 17.48 -5.94 -0.02
N CYS A 259 16.82 -4.79 0.11
CA CYS A 259 17.44 -3.65 0.79
C CYS A 259 17.66 -3.89 2.29
N LEU A 260 16.64 -4.38 3.01
CA LEU A 260 16.79 -4.63 4.45
C LEU A 260 17.83 -5.74 4.75
N PRO A 261 17.81 -6.93 4.09
CA PRO A 261 18.86 -7.94 4.25
C PRO A 261 20.25 -7.42 3.94
N TYR A 262 20.42 -6.68 2.84
CA TYR A 262 21.71 -6.11 2.45
C TYR A 262 22.30 -5.22 3.54
N PHE A 263 21.54 -4.24 4.05
CA PHE A 263 22.05 -3.36 5.10
C PHE A 263 22.32 -4.12 6.38
N LYS A 264 21.44 -5.02 6.78
CA LYS A 264 21.58 -5.81 7.99
C LYS A 264 22.77 -6.77 7.94
N GLY A 265 23.04 -7.36 6.78
CA GLY A 265 24.14 -8.31 6.60
C GLY A 265 25.52 -7.66 6.45
N ASN A 266 25.59 -6.42 5.94
CA ASN A 266 26.85 -5.78 5.57
C ASN A 266 27.29 -4.66 6.53
N PHE A 267 26.42 -4.19 7.44
CA PHE A 267 26.75 -3.05 8.32
C PHE A 267 26.36 -3.35 9.77
N GLU A 268 27.19 -2.90 10.70
CA GLU A 268 26.82 -2.83 12.11
C GLU A 268 25.64 -1.85 12.28
N ASN A 269 24.57 -2.31 12.95
CA ASN A 269 23.30 -1.59 13.03
C ASN A 269 22.69 -1.24 11.64
N GLY A 270 22.83 -2.12 10.66
CA GLY A 270 22.40 -1.91 9.27
C GLY A 270 20.90 -1.58 9.13
N GLU A 271 20.05 -2.05 10.05
CA GLU A 271 18.62 -1.70 10.07
C GLU A 271 18.37 -0.20 10.28
N TYR A 272 19.20 0.49 11.09
CA TYR A 272 19.10 1.95 11.24
C TYR A 272 19.60 2.68 10.00
N LEU A 273 20.63 2.16 9.32
CA LEU A 273 21.10 2.71 8.05
C LEU A 273 20.04 2.55 6.96
N TYR A 274 19.38 1.39 6.90
CA TYR A 274 18.25 1.17 6.02
C TYR A 274 17.15 2.21 6.26
N MET A 275 16.73 2.39 7.53
CA MET A 275 15.71 3.37 7.90
C MET A 275 16.13 4.81 7.54
N LEU A 276 17.39 5.16 7.71
CA LEU A 276 17.92 6.49 7.39
C LEU A 276 17.83 6.78 5.89
N ILE A 277 18.26 5.83 5.05
CA ILE A 277 18.23 5.97 3.60
C ILE A 277 16.79 6.03 3.09
N PHE A 278 15.93 5.10 3.52
CA PHE A 278 14.52 5.12 3.15
C PHE A 278 13.79 6.34 3.72
N GLY A 279 14.13 6.79 4.93
CA GLY A 279 13.64 8.03 5.52
C GLY A 279 13.92 9.25 4.65
N MET A 280 15.08 9.32 3.99
CA MET A 280 15.40 10.39 3.04
C MET A 280 14.48 10.38 1.82
N SER A 281 14.05 9.20 1.34
CA SER A 281 13.04 9.11 0.27
C SER A 281 11.69 9.69 0.73
N PHE A 282 11.26 9.45 1.96
CA PHE A 282 10.03 10.06 2.48
C PHE A 282 10.14 11.58 2.59
N VAL A 283 11.28 12.11 3.05
CA VAL A 283 11.54 13.56 3.06
C VAL A 283 11.45 14.13 1.64
N GLY A 284 12.06 13.43 0.68
CA GLY A 284 11.98 13.79 -0.75
C GLY A 284 10.54 13.81 -1.27
N ARG A 285 9.73 12.78 -0.94
CA ARG A 285 8.30 12.72 -1.30
C ARG A 285 7.51 13.87 -0.68
N ALA A 286 7.73 14.18 0.58
CA ALA A 286 7.03 15.27 1.27
C ALA A 286 7.35 16.63 0.64
N LEU A 287 8.62 16.94 0.41
CA LEU A 287 9.04 18.20 -0.19
C LEU A 287 8.62 18.30 -1.67
N GLY A 288 8.74 17.22 -2.44
CA GLY A 288 8.24 17.14 -3.81
C GLY A 288 6.73 17.31 -3.89
N GLY A 289 5.97 16.70 -2.97
CA GLY A 289 4.52 16.87 -2.88
C GLY A 289 4.12 18.31 -2.53
N ALA A 290 4.80 18.95 -1.58
CA ALA A 290 4.59 20.35 -1.24
C ALA A 290 4.91 21.29 -2.42
N PHE A 291 5.94 20.97 -3.21
CA PHE A 291 6.24 21.70 -4.43
C PHE A 291 5.11 21.58 -5.46
N HIS A 292 4.62 20.35 -5.75
CA HIS A 292 3.52 20.12 -6.68
C HIS A 292 2.20 20.73 -6.24
N TYR A 293 1.97 20.81 -4.93
CA TYR A 293 0.80 21.50 -4.37
C TYR A 293 0.81 22.99 -4.69
N ARG A 294 1.99 23.62 -4.61
CA ARG A 294 2.14 25.07 -4.87
C ARG A 294 2.29 25.40 -6.34
N LYS A 295 2.92 24.53 -7.13
CA LYS A 295 3.24 24.79 -8.53
C LYS A 295 2.76 23.66 -9.42
N LYS A 296 1.72 23.94 -10.23
CA LYS A 296 1.23 23.00 -11.26
C LYS A 296 2.30 22.85 -12.35
N LEU A 297 2.51 21.60 -12.78
CA LEU A 297 3.38 21.31 -13.94
C LEU A 297 2.67 21.73 -15.22
N ASP A 298 3.40 22.44 -16.08
CA ASP A 298 2.91 22.78 -17.43
C ASP A 298 2.67 21.49 -18.23
N ALA A 299 1.46 21.34 -18.75
CA ALA A 299 1.05 20.18 -19.53
C ALA A 299 2.03 19.84 -20.69
N ARG A 300 2.62 20.85 -21.31
CA ARG A 300 3.57 20.69 -22.45
C ARG A 300 4.78 19.86 -22.10
N TYR A 301 5.25 19.92 -20.85
CA TYR A 301 6.48 19.29 -20.41
C TYR A 301 6.27 17.99 -19.62
N LYS A 302 5.03 17.62 -19.26
CA LYS A 302 4.73 16.47 -18.40
C LYS A 302 5.35 15.16 -18.91
N PHE A 303 5.28 14.90 -20.23
CA PHE A 303 5.89 13.70 -20.82
C PHE A 303 7.42 13.68 -20.64
N ASN A 304 8.10 14.79 -20.94
CA ASN A 304 9.55 14.86 -20.84
C ASN A 304 9.99 14.77 -19.38
N ILE A 305 9.28 15.45 -18.47
CA ILE A 305 9.53 15.37 -17.03
C ILE A 305 9.35 13.93 -16.55
N ALA A 306 8.24 13.26 -16.93
CA ALA A 306 7.99 11.88 -16.56
C ALA A 306 9.09 10.94 -17.04
N LEU A 307 9.51 11.04 -18.32
CA LEU A 307 10.56 10.20 -18.88
C LEU A 307 11.91 10.41 -18.16
N CYS A 308 12.30 11.68 -17.92
CA CYS A 308 13.52 11.98 -17.15
C CYS A 308 13.45 11.43 -15.74
N VAL A 309 12.31 11.60 -15.06
CA VAL A 309 12.10 11.11 -13.70
C VAL A 309 12.13 9.58 -13.64
N TYR A 310 11.52 8.89 -14.61
CA TYR A 310 11.55 7.43 -14.68
C TYR A 310 12.97 6.87 -14.82
N ILE A 311 13.77 7.47 -15.71
CA ILE A 311 15.18 7.08 -15.88
C ILE A 311 15.99 7.42 -14.62
N MET A 312 15.76 8.60 -14.04
CA MET A 312 16.45 9.04 -12.83
C MET A 312 16.19 8.09 -11.65
N ILE A 313 14.93 7.70 -11.42
CA ILE A 313 14.57 6.76 -10.35
C ILE A 313 15.33 5.45 -10.54
N GLY A 314 15.21 4.80 -11.71
CA GLY A 314 15.87 3.52 -11.95
C GLY A 314 17.38 3.56 -11.85
N VAL A 315 18.02 4.66 -12.34
CA VAL A 315 19.48 4.84 -12.20
C VAL A 315 19.87 5.05 -10.73
N PHE A 316 19.13 5.88 -9.99
CA PHE A 316 19.49 6.22 -8.61
C PHE A 316 19.21 5.05 -7.65
N GLU A 317 18.09 4.35 -7.80
CA GLU A 317 17.79 3.13 -7.02
C GLU A 317 18.74 1.99 -7.36
N GLY A 318 19.12 1.81 -8.62
CA GLY A 318 20.09 0.79 -9.02
C GLY A 318 21.50 1.03 -8.48
N LEU A 319 21.87 2.29 -8.25
CA LEU A 319 23.23 2.66 -7.85
C LEU A 319 23.40 2.96 -6.36
N TYR A 320 22.33 3.22 -5.59
CA TYR A 320 22.51 3.68 -4.21
C TYR A 320 23.15 2.63 -3.28
N LEU A 321 23.01 1.33 -3.55
CA LEU A 321 23.69 0.27 -2.79
C LEU A 321 25.20 0.16 -3.09
N TYR A 322 25.66 0.75 -4.20
CA TYR A 322 27.09 0.86 -4.56
C TYR A 322 27.73 2.15 -4.06
N ALA A 323 26.91 3.11 -3.65
CA ALA A 323 27.38 4.43 -3.25
C ALA A 323 27.76 4.48 -1.75
N PRO A 324 28.69 5.36 -1.35
CA PRO A 324 28.88 5.68 0.06
C PRO A 324 27.58 6.19 0.70
N LEU A 325 27.42 5.95 2.02
CA LEU A 325 26.17 6.21 2.75
C LEU A 325 25.59 7.61 2.49
N HIS A 326 26.40 8.66 2.56
CA HIS A 326 25.96 10.04 2.34
C HIS A 326 25.45 10.29 0.93
N ILE A 327 26.06 9.63 -0.08
CA ILE A 327 25.59 9.70 -1.48
C ILE A 327 24.30 8.89 -1.61
N ALA A 328 24.22 7.69 -1.02
CA ALA A 328 23.01 6.87 -1.03
C ALA A 328 21.80 7.62 -0.45
N MET A 329 21.99 8.40 0.62
CA MET A 329 20.97 9.26 1.20
C MET A 329 20.50 10.35 0.23
N ILE A 330 21.42 11.00 -0.48
CA ILE A 330 21.10 12.02 -1.48
C ILE A 330 20.36 11.40 -2.66
N LEU A 331 20.81 10.25 -3.17
CA LEU A 331 20.13 9.52 -4.24
C LEU A 331 18.71 9.14 -3.83
N SER A 332 18.55 8.58 -2.62
CA SER A 332 17.25 8.20 -2.09
C SER A 332 16.30 9.40 -1.92
N PHE A 333 16.81 10.55 -1.49
CA PHE A 333 16.03 11.79 -1.45
C PHE A 333 15.47 12.17 -2.83
N PHE A 334 16.30 12.14 -3.88
CA PHE A 334 15.84 12.44 -5.23
C PHE A 334 14.91 11.38 -5.80
N VAL A 335 15.10 10.11 -5.46
CA VAL A 335 14.13 9.03 -5.74
C VAL A 335 12.77 9.36 -5.13
N GLY A 336 12.73 9.85 -3.90
CA GLY A 336 11.50 10.31 -3.26
C GLY A 336 10.82 11.45 -4.01
N VAL A 337 11.56 12.50 -4.38
CA VAL A 337 11.04 13.63 -5.19
C VAL A 337 10.52 13.12 -6.55
N GLY A 338 11.29 12.25 -7.20
CA GLY A 338 10.91 11.63 -8.47
C GLY A 338 9.65 10.76 -8.33
N GLY A 339 9.57 9.96 -7.27
CA GLY A 339 8.45 9.07 -7.01
C GLY A 339 7.11 9.80 -6.89
N VAL A 340 7.06 10.91 -6.12
CA VAL A 340 5.83 11.71 -6.03
C VAL A 340 5.53 12.43 -7.34
N THR A 341 6.54 12.86 -8.09
CA THR A 341 6.36 13.49 -9.41
C THR A 341 5.79 12.49 -10.40
N SER A 342 6.38 11.29 -10.48
CA SER A 342 5.91 10.15 -11.29
C SER A 342 4.45 9.82 -10.98
N TYR A 343 4.14 9.64 -9.70
CA TYR A 343 2.79 9.33 -9.21
C TYR A 343 1.78 10.41 -9.62
N THR A 344 2.10 11.68 -9.38
CA THR A 344 1.21 12.81 -9.67
C THR A 344 0.93 12.93 -11.17
N ILE A 345 1.96 12.83 -12.03
CA ILE A 345 1.77 12.89 -13.50
C ILE A 345 0.92 11.71 -13.96
N ARG A 346 1.25 10.49 -13.54
CA ARG A 346 0.51 9.29 -13.96
C ARG A 346 -0.96 9.37 -13.56
N ILE A 347 -1.23 9.52 -12.25
CA ILE A 347 -2.62 9.50 -11.73
C ILE A 347 -3.44 10.60 -12.40
N SER A 348 -2.96 11.84 -12.33
CA SER A 348 -3.72 12.97 -12.84
C SER A 348 -4.01 12.83 -14.35
N SER A 349 -3.01 12.40 -15.13
CA SER A 349 -3.17 12.29 -16.59
C SER A 349 -4.03 11.10 -17.00
N THR A 350 -3.86 9.93 -16.38
CA THR A 350 -4.69 8.75 -16.71
C THR A 350 -6.15 8.96 -16.29
N GLN A 351 -6.38 9.54 -15.09
CA GLN A 351 -7.75 9.83 -14.62
C GLN A 351 -8.48 10.88 -15.49
N SER A 352 -7.75 11.82 -16.09
CA SER A 352 -8.34 12.78 -17.02
C SER A 352 -8.54 12.23 -18.44
N TYR A 353 -7.79 11.19 -18.82
CA TYR A 353 -7.86 10.57 -20.14
C TYR A 353 -8.93 9.49 -20.23
N VAL A 354 -9.01 8.62 -19.22
CA VAL A 354 -9.93 7.49 -19.18
C VAL A 354 -11.36 8.00 -18.95
N PRO A 355 -12.35 7.61 -19.79
CA PRO A 355 -13.76 7.92 -19.56
C PRO A 355 -14.26 7.41 -18.21
N ASP A 356 -15.18 8.13 -17.57
CA ASP A 356 -15.68 7.82 -16.23
C ASP A 356 -16.21 6.38 -16.10
N GLU A 357 -16.86 5.88 -17.14
CA GLU A 357 -17.42 4.52 -17.23
C GLU A 357 -16.34 3.44 -17.13
N ASN A 358 -15.12 3.71 -17.58
CA ASN A 358 -14.01 2.76 -17.64
C ASN A 358 -12.97 2.95 -16.52
N LYS A 359 -13.05 4.06 -15.73
CA LYS A 359 -12.06 4.39 -14.69
C LYS A 359 -11.87 3.27 -13.67
N GLY A 360 -12.97 2.70 -13.15
CA GLY A 360 -12.91 1.62 -12.17
C GLY A 360 -12.24 0.37 -12.73
N ARG A 361 -12.63 -0.05 -13.94
CA ARG A 361 -12.07 -1.21 -14.63
C ARG A 361 -10.60 -1.02 -14.98
N PHE A 362 -10.24 0.15 -15.49
CA PHE A 362 -8.84 0.52 -15.77
C PHE A 362 -7.98 0.47 -14.50
N ASN A 363 -8.43 1.13 -13.43
CA ASN A 363 -7.69 1.18 -12.16
C ASN A 363 -7.53 -0.23 -11.56
N GLY A 364 -8.58 -1.07 -11.62
CA GLY A 364 -8.51 -2.45 -11.16
C GLY A 364 -7.50 -3.28 -11.96
N ALA A 365 -7.53 -3.23 -13.29
CA ALA A 365 -6.57 -3.92 -14.14
C ALA A 365 -5.13 -3.43 -13.93
N PHE A 366 -4.94 -2.11 -13.80
CA PHE A 366 -3.65 -1.50 -13.52
C PHE A 366 -3.10 -1.96 -12.16
N GLN A 367 -3.93 -1.97 -11.12
CA GLN A 367 -3.55 -2.42 -9.78
C GLN A 367 -3.15 -3.90 -9.77
N VAL A 368 -3.96 -4.77 -10.38
CA VAL A 368 -3.64 -6.20 -10.52
C VAL A 368 -2.30 -6.39 -11.23
N LEU A 369 -2.05 -5.67 -12.33
CA LEU A 369 -0.79 -5.75 -13.07
C LEU A 369 0.40 -5.32 -12.21
N SER A 370 0.29 -4.17 -11.53
CA SER A 370 1.37 -3.63 -10.69
C SER A 370 1.66 -4.54 -9.50
N THR A 371 0.63 -4.99 -8.77
CA THR A 371 0.81 -5.87 -7.60
C THR A 371 1.36 -7.23 -8.00
N SER A 372 0.88 -7.79 -9.12
CA SER A 372 1.43 -9.06 -9.65
C SER A 372 2.91 -8.90 -10.02
N GLY A 373 3.30 -7.77 -10.62
CA GLY A 373 4.71 -7.47 -10.91
C GLY A 373 5.57 -7.45 -9.66
N SER A 374 5.13 -6.77 -8.61
CA SER A 374 5.84 -6.73 -7.32
C SER A 374 6.01 -8.13 -6.72
N LEU A 375 4.93 -8.92 -6.66
CA LEU A 375 4.96 -10.29 -6.11
C LEU A 375 5.89 -11.21 -6.88
N ILE A 376 5.84 -11.18 -8.22
CA ILE A 376 6.72 -11.98 -9.06
C ILE A 376 8.20 -11.59 -8.79
N ALA A 377 8.47 -10.30 -8.68
CA ALA A 377 9.83 -9.82 -8.45
C ALA A 377 10.32 -10.09 -7.02
N GLU A 378 9.46 -10.06 -6.01
CA GLU A 378 9.81 -10.48 -4.64
C GLU A 378 10.33 -11.92 -4.62
N LEU A 379 9.64 -12.83 -5.32
CA LEU A 379 10.09 -14.22 -5.44
C LEU A 379 11.37 -14.34 -6.27
N LEU A 380 11.40 -13.73 -7.46
CA LEU A 380 12.54 -13.79 -8.35
C LEU A 380 13.80 -13.19 -7.71
N ALA A 381 13.68 -12.07 -7.01
CA ALA A 381 14.78 -11.45 -6.28
C ALA A 381 15.32 -12.40 -5.20
N GLY A 382 14.44 -13.00 -4.38
CA GLY A 382 14.84 -13.99 -3.38
C GLY A 382 15.58 -15.20 -3.97
N VAL A 383 15.13 -15.71 -5.13
CA VAL A 383 15.81 -16.79 -5.85
C VAL A 383 17.15 -16.34 -6.42
N LEU A 384 17.20 -15.18 -7.03
CA LEU A 384 18.43 -14.65 -7.65
C LEU A 384 19.52 -14.35 -6.64
N THR A 385 19.18 -13.97 -5.41
CA THR A 385 20.17 -13.76 -4.32
C THR A 385 20.83 -15.04 -3.85
N LEU A 386 20.36 -16.24 -4.24
CA LEU A 386 21.07 -17.50 -4.00
C LEU A 386 22.32 -17.65 -4.89
N ALA A 387 22.38 -16.94 -6.02
CA ALA A 387 23.45 -17.06 -7.00
C ALA A 387 24.19 -15.74 -7.27
N LEU A 388 23.59 -14.60 -6.98
CA LEU A 388 24.13 -13.27 -7.28
C LEU A 388 24.17 -12.42 -6.01
N ASP A 389 25.08 -11.44 -5.99
CA ASP A 389 25.12 -10.39 -4.96
C ASP A 389 23.81 -9.58 -4.98
N GLU A 390 23.31 -9.26 -3.82
CA GLU A 390 22.06 -8.49 -3.58
C GLU A 390 22.05 -7.16 -4.37
N ARG A 391 23.20 -6.45 -4.43
CA ARG A 391 23.34 -5.21 -5.20
C ARG A 391 23.16 -5.46 -6.71
N ALA A 392 23.73 -6.55 -7.21
CA ALA A 392 23.64 -6.91 -8.63
C ALA A 392 22.20 -7.28 -9.01
N VAL A 393 21.47 -7.98 -8.11
CA VAL A 393 20.08 -8.31 -8.33
C VAL A 393 19.21 -7.05 -8.39
N LEU A 394 19.37 -6.11 -7.45
CA LEU A 394 18.64 -4.85 -7.48
C LEU A 394 18.94 -4.05 -8.76
N LEU A 395 20.22 -3.93 -9.11
CA LEU A 395 20.64 -3.23 -10.33
C LEU A 395 20.02 -3.86 -11.59
N LEU A 396 19.89 -5.18 -11.66
CA LEU A 396 19.27 -5.87 -12.78
C LEU A 396 17.80 -5.47 -12.97
N PHE A 397 17.02 -5.43 -11.89
CA PHE A 397 15.62 -5.00 -11.94
C PHE A 397 15.49 -3.52 -12.32
N GLU A 398 16.36 -2.67 -11.78
CA GLU A 398 16.35 -1.24 -12.09
C GLU A 398 16.80 -0.93 -13.54
N LEU A 399 17.77 -1.67 -14.06
CA LEU A 399 18.11 -1.60 -15.49
C LEU A 399 16.92 -2.01 -16.39
N GLY A 400 16.13 -3.01 -15.96
CA GLY A 400 14.87 -3.36 -16.61
C GLY A 400 13.88 -2.19 -16.62
N THR A 401 13.76 -1.47 -15.50
CA THR A 401 12.90 -0.27 -15.38
C THR A 401 13.41 0.87 -16.29
N VAL A 402 14.71 1.12 -16.33
CA VAL A 402 15.33 2.12 -17.23
C VAL A 402 15.10 1.73 -18.69
N ALA A 403 15.34 0.47 -19.05
CA ALA A 403 15.09 -0.03 -20.40
C ALA A 403 13.60 0.13 -20.79
N ALA A 404 12.68 -0.18 -19.88
CA ALA A 404 11.24 0.01 -20.11
C ALA A 404 10.88 1.51 -20.28
N ALA A 405 11.49 2.41 -19.51
CA ALA A 405 11.30 3.85 -19.68
C ALA A 405 11.74 4.32 -21.09
N ILE A 406 12.91 3.88 -21.54
CA ILE A 406 13.47 4.32 -22.84
C ILE A 406 12.72 3.64 -24.00
N LEU A 407 12.57 2.31 -23.97
CA LEU A 407 12.07 1.54 -25.10
C LEU A 407 10.54 1.58 -25.18
N ILE A 408 9.84 1.53 -24.04
CA ILE A 408 8.38 1.45 -24.02
C ILE A 408 7.77 2.86 -23.96
N ILE A 409 8.12 3.69 -22.97
CA ILE A 409 7.58 5.06 -22.87
C ILE A 409 8.17 5.93 -23.98
N GLY A 410 9.50 5.90 -24.18
CA GLY A 410 10.16 6.65 -25.23
C GLY A 410 9.77 6.21 -26.64
N GLY A 411 9.68 4.90 -26.89
CA GLY A 411 9.25 4.33 -28.18
C GLY A 411 7.78 4.61 -28.53
N ASN A 412 6.89 4.72 -27.54
CA ASN A 412 5.49 5.09 -27.73
C ASN A 412 5.21 6.58 -27.46
N ARG A 413 6.20 7.44 -27.67
CA ARG A 413 6.17 8.87 -27.35
C ARG A 413 4.87 9.58 -27.75
N GLU A 414 4.42 9.39 -28.98
CA GLU A 414 3.23 10.08 -29.51
C GLU A 414 1.95 9.68 -28.76
N HIS A 415 1.80 8.41 -28.45
CA HIS A 415 0.64 7.89 -27.73
C HIS A 415 0.64 8.32 -26.26
N VAL A 416 1.80 8.23 -25.60
CA VAL A 416 1.94 8.62 -24.18
C VAL A 416 1.82 10.14 -24.00
N LYS A 417 2.35 10.95 -24.91
CA LYS A 417 2.16 12.41 -24.90
C LYS A 417 0.70 12.82 -24.95
N ARG A 418 -0.15 12.14 -25.74
CA ARG A 418 -1.58 12.41 -25.80
C ARG A 418 -2.26 12.26 -24.44
N ILE A 419 -1.72 11.40 -23.58
CA ILE A 419 -2.23 11.17 -22.22
C ILE A 419 -1.61 12.17 -21.24
N TYR A 420 -0.27 12.28 -21.21
CA TYR A 420 0.44 13.07 -20.20
C TYR A 420 0.36 14.57 -20.42
N ASN A 421 0.41 15.03 -21.67
CA ASN A 421 0.41 16.46 -22.00
C ASN A 421 -0.99 17.07 -22.12
N ARG A 422 -2.00 16.41 -21.52
CA ARG A 422 -3.36 16.94 -21.50
C ARG A 422 -3.48 18.08 -20.49
N ASN A 423 -4.16 19.17 -20.90
CA ASN A 423 -4.58 20.22 -19.96
C ASN A 423 -5.72 19.67 -19.07
N MET A 424 -5.62 19.90 -17.78
CA MET A 424 -6.65 19.58 -16.79
C MET A 424 -7.40 20.83 -16.40
#